data_507fdfd14966447e2cf69c8f24a72698
#
_entry.id   507fdfd14966447e2cf69c8f24a72698
#
_cell.length_a   1.000
_cell.length_b   1.000
_cell.length_c   1.000
_cell.angle_alpha   90.00
_cell.angle_beta   90.00
_cell.angle_gamma   90.00
#
_symmetry.space_group_name_H-M   'P 1'
#
loop_
_entity.id
_entity.type
_entity.pdbx_description
1 polymer ?
#
loop_
_entity_poly.entity_id
_entity_poly.type
_entity_poly.pdbx_seq_one_letter_code
_entity_poly.pdbx_strand_id
1 'polypeptide(L)'
;MSRPSTEPFGVSLRALMRARRLTYRGLAEATRQLDGRGMTHAHINMLANGHDRPSMRAMELIAEACGVQPGYFAEYRLAAAMRELDPSEVGLAQALENLNARLGERRRAGARAPAARPRPARPRPSES
;
A
#
# COMPACT_ATOMS: atom_id res chain seq x y z
N MET A 1 4.67 11.53 -20.17
CA MET A 1 4.65 11.45 -18.72
C MET A 1 3.35 10.85 -18.25
N SER A 2 3.44 9.96 -17.29
CA SER A 2 2.24 9.33 -16.77
C SER A 2 1.59 10.22 -15.72
N ARG A 3 0.28 10.38 -15.81
CA ARG A 3 -0.46 11.11 -14.78
C ARG A 3 -0.50 10.28 -13.51
N PRO A 4 -0.42 10.92 -12.35
CA PRO A 4 -0.59 10.19 -11.09
C PRO A 4 -1.94 9.48 -11.06
N SER A 5 -1.94 8.27 -10.53
CA SER A 5 -3.15 7.48 -10.43
C SER A 5 -3.94 7.88 -9.19
N THR A 6 -5.27 7.85 -9.30
CA THR A 6 -6.15 8.02 -8.15
C THR A 6 -6.82 6.71 -7.77
N GLU A 7 -6.48 5.64 -8.49
CA GLU A 7 -7.06 4.32 -8.24
C GLU A 7 -6.32 3.60 -7.11
N PRO A 8 -6.95 2.59 -6.51
CA PRO A 8 -6.23 1.75 -5.54
C PRO A 8 -4.99 1.14 -6.18
N PHE A 9 -4.02 0.83 -5.34
CA PHE A 9 -2.72 0.35 -5.81
C PHE A 9 -2.84 -0.84 -6.74
N GLY A 10 -3.65 -1.84 -6.37
CA GLY A 10 -3.79 -3.05 -7.19
C GLY A 10 -4.32 -2.76 -8.58
N VAL A 11 -5.30 -1.86 -8.66
CA VAL A 11 -5.86 -1.46 -9.96
C VAL A 11 -4.80 -0.74 -10.79
N SER A 12 -4.09 0.20 -10.16
CA SER A 12 -3.03 0.94 -10.84
C SER A 12 -1.92 0.01 -11.31
N LEU A 13 -1.53 -0.95 -10.47
CA LEU A 13 -0.48 -1.89 -10.80
C LEU A 13 -0.87 -2.74 -12.00
N ARG A 14 -2.08 -3.30 -12.00
CA ARG A 14 -2.51 -4.12 -13.13
C ARG A 14 -2.55 -3.32 -14.42
N ALA A 15 -3.00 -2.06 -14.34
CA ALA A 15 -3.03 -1.20 -15.52
C ALA A 15 -1.61 -0.93 -16.05
N LEU A 16 -0.67 -0.66 -15.14
CA LEU A 16 0.72 -0.45 -15.55
C LEU A 16 1.33 -1.70 -16.16
N MET A 17 1.08 -2.85 -15.55
CA MET A 17 1.62 -4.10 -16.06
C MET A 17 1.08 -4.37 -17.46
N ARG A 18 -0.22 -4.11 -17.65
CA ARG A 18 -0.83 -4.30 -18.98
C ARG A 18 -0.19 -3.36 -20.00
N ALA A 19 -0.03 -2.10 -19.61
CA ALA A 19 0.55 -1.11 -20.51
C ALA A 19 1.99 -1.44 -20.87
N ARG A 20 2.74 -2.03 -19.96
CA ARG A 20 4.14 -2.40 -20.16
C ARG A 20 4.31 -3.84 -20.64
N ARG A 21 3.22 -4.58 -20.75
CA ARG A 21 3.21 -5.99 -21.15
C ARG A 21 4.06 -6.84 -20.23
N LEU A 22 3.91 -6.61 -18.95
CA LEU A 22 4.65 -7.34 -17.92
C LEU A 22 3.78 -8.41 -17.29
N THR A 23 4.37 -9.57 -17.08
CA THR A 23 3.75 -10.61 -16.28
C THR A 23 4.19 -10.44 -14.83
N TYR A 24 3.52 -11.15 -13.90
CA TYR A 24 3.95 -11.11 -12.51
C TYR A 24 5.39 -11.60 -12.36
N ARG A 25 5.76 -12.64 -13.10
CA ARG A 25 7.14 -13.16 -13.03
C ARG A 25 8.11 -12.15 -13.65
N GLY A 26 7.74 -11.52 -14.74
CA GLY A 26 8.58 -10.51 -15.37
C GLY A 26 8.81 -9.32 -14.47
N LEU A 27 7.77 -8.88 -13.79
CA LEU A 27 7.90 -7.76 -12.86
C LEU A 27 8.76 -8.17 -11.66
N ALA A 28 8.57 -9.40 -11.15
CA ALA A 28 9.37 -9.90 -10.05
C ALA A 28 10.86 -9.90 -10.42
N GLU A 29 11.18 -10.36 -11.62
CA GLU A 29 12.56 -10.37 -12.09
C GLU A 29 13.10 -8.95 -12.23
N ALA A 30 12.29 -8.03 -12.74
CA ALA A 30 12.72 -6.65 -12.88
C ALA A 30 13.03 -6.02 -11.53
N THR A 31 12.23 -6.29 -10.50
CA THR A 31 12.52 -5.77 -9.18
C THR A 31 13.80 -6.39 -8.61
N ARG A 32 14.05 -7.66 -8.91
CA ARG A 32 15.28 -8.32 -8.43
C ARG A 32 16.51 -7.69 -9.06
N GLN A 33 16.42 -7.29 -10.33
CA GLN A 33 17.53 -6.62 -10.99
C GLN A 33 17.84 -5.27 -10.35
N LEU A 34 16.85 -4.64 -9.73
CA LEU A 34 17.06 -3.32 -9.16
C LEU A 34 17.78 -3.35 -7.82
N ASP A 35 17.45 -4.30 -6.96
CA ASP A 35 18.03 -4.30 -5.61
C ASP A 35 18.63 -5.64 -5.22
N GLY A 36 18.67 -6.61 -6.11
CA GLY A 36 19.26 -7.92 -5.85
C GLY A 36 18.37 -8.88 -5.09
N ARG A 37 17.36 -8.39 -4.41
CA ARG A 37 16.43 -9.20 -3.65
C ARG A 37 15.07 -9.29 -4.31
N GLY A 38 14.56 -8.13 -4.72
CA GLY A 38 13.32 -8.07 -5.46
C GLY A 38 12.10 -8.47 -4.65
N MET A 39 11.07 -8.82 -5.39
CA MET A 39 9.80 -9.27 -4.83
C MET A 39 9.40 -10.56 -5.54
N THR A 40 8.72 -11.44 -4.83
CA THR A 40 8.26 -12.67 -5.46
C THR A 40 7.04 -12.36 -6.33
N HIS A 41 6.85 -13.18 -7.37
CA HIS A 41 5.68 -12.99 -8.23
C HIS A 41 4.39 -13.26 -7.46
N ALA A 42 4.43 -14.14 -6.46
CA ALA A 42 3.26 -14.41 -5.63
C ALA A 42 2.88 -13.18 -4.82
N HIS A 43 3.87 -12.48 -4.27
CA HIS A 43 3.60 -11.26 -3.50
C HIS A 43 3.03 -10.16 -4.40
N ILE A 44 3.60 -10.03 -5.59
CA ILE A 44 3.10 -9.04 -6.56
C ILE A 44 1.65 -9.37 -6.94
N ASN A 45 1.35 -10.65 -7.13
CA ASN A 45 -0.01 -11.07 -7.44
C ASN A 45 -0.97 -10.67 -6.31
N MET A 46 -0.57 -10.88 -5.06
CA MET A 46 -1.41 -10.50 -3.92
C MET A 46 -1.64 -8.99 -3.88
N LEU A 47 -0.61 -8.21 -4.16
CA LEU A 47 -0.75 -6.76 -4.19
C LEU A 47 -1.67 -6.33 -5.33
N ALA A 48 -1.51 -6.93 -6.49
CA ALA A 48 -2.32 -6.59 -7.65
C ALA A 48 -3.79 -6.90 -7.45
N ASN A 49 -4.09 -7.91 -6.67
CA ASN A 49 -5.46 -8.32 -6.42
C ASN A 49 -6.03 -7.74 -5.13
N GLY A 50 -5.30 -6.86 -4.47
CA GLY A 50 -5.81 -6.18 -3.28
C GLY A 50 -5.82 -7.04 -2.03
N HIS A 51 -5.12 -8.16 -2.04
CA HIS A 51 -5.09 -9.07 -0.88
C HIS A 51 -4.05 -8.67 0.15
N ASP A 52 -3.19 -7.71 -0.20
CA ASP A 52 -2.14 -7.26 0.70
C ASP A 52 -1.89 -5.79 0.46
N ARG A 53 -1.32 -5.11 1.44
CA ARG A 53 -1.00 -3.71 1.32
C ARG A 53 0.45 -3.54 0.86
N PRO A 54 0.70 -2.64 -0.08
CA PRO A 54 2.07 -2.40 -0.51
C PRO A 54 2.82 -1.60 0.56
N SER A 55 4.07 -2.00 0.82
CA SER A 55 4.97 -1.19 1.62
C SER A 55 5.53 -0.06 0.74
N MET A 56 6.14 0.94 1.36
CA MET A 56 6.76 2.01 0.56
C MET A 56 7.87 1.44 -0.31
N ARG A 57 8.67 0.51 0.23
CA ARG A 57 9.72 -0.13 -0.56
C ARG A 57 9.14 -0.85 -1.77
N ALA A 58 8.04 -1.59 -1.57
CA ALA A 58 7.42 -2.31 -2.66
C ALA A 58 6.95 -1.37 -3.76
N MET A 59 6.33 -0.26 -3.37
CA MET A 59 5.85 0.72 -4.33
C MET A 59 7.01 1.37 -5.08
N GLU A 60 8.12 1.64 -4.38
CA GLU A 60 9.30 2.22 -5.02
C GLU A 60 9.92 1.27 -6.03
N LEU A 61 10.05 -0.01 -5.66
CA LEU A 61 10.62 -0.99 -6.57
C LEU A 61 9.74 -1.21 -7.79
N ILE A 62 8.44 -1.34 -7.57
CA ILE A 62 7.51 -1.57 -8.66
C ILE A 62 7.47 -0.36 -9.59
N ALA A 63 7.46 0.84 -9.01
CA ALA A 63 7.44 2.05 -9.83
C ALA A 63 8.69 2.13 -10.71
N GLU A 64 9.85 1.85 -10.13
CA GLU A 64 11.09 1.90 -10.89
C GLU A 64 11.10 0.84 -11.98
N ALA A 65 10.64 -0.36 -11.66
CA ALA A 65 10.56 -1.44 -12.64
C ALA A 65 9.61 -1.11 -13.79
N CYS A 66 8.56 -0.36 -13.48
CA CYS A 66 7.57 0.02 -14.49
C CYS A 66 7.89 1.34 -15.17
N GLY A 67 8.94 2.03 -14.75
CA GLY A 67 9.35 3.29 -15.37
C GLY A 67 8.50 4.49 -15.00
N VAL A 68 7.92 4.49 -13.81
CA VAL A 68 7.17 5.64 -13.31
C VAL A 68 7.74 6.07 -11.98
N GLN A 69 7.40 7.28 -11.54
CA GLN A 69 7.80 7.75 -10.23
C GLN A 69 6.95 7.05 -9.16
N PRO A 70 7.49 6.81 -7.96
CA PRO A 70 6.68 6.20 -6.91
C PRO A 70 5.42 7.00 -6.59
N GLY A 71 5.47 8.32 -6.72
CA GLY A 71 4.30 9.16 -6.52
C GLY A 71 3.17 8.93 -7.50
N TYR A 72 3.39 8.09 -8.50
CA TYR A 72 2.32 7.66 -9.39
C TYR A 72 1.19 6.97 -8.59
N PHE A 73 1.56 6.24 -7.54
CA PHE A 73 0.59 5.50 -6.73
C PHE A 73 0.02 6.40 -5.64
N ALA A 74 -1.31 6.41 -5.52
CA ALA A 74 -1.97 7.24 -4.52
C ALA A 74 -1.53 6.87 -3.10
N GLU A 75 -1.39 5.58 -2.83
CA GLU A 75 -0.96 5.12 -1.51
C GLU A 75 0.44 5.62 -1.16
N TYR A 76 1.31 5.70 -2.15
CA TYR A 76 2.66 6.19 -1.90
C TYR A 76 2.62 7.68 -1.54
N ARG A 77 1.83 8.47 -2.28
CA ARG A 77 1.72 9.90 -2.00
C ARG A 77 1.17 10.14 -0.60
N LEU A 78 0.20 9.33 -0.19
CA LEU A 78 -0.36 9.44 1.15
C LEU A 78 0.68 9.09 2.20
N ALA A 79 1.39 7.98 2.03
CA ALA A 79 2.40 7.56 2.98
C ALA A 79 3.53 8.58 3.09
N ALA A 80 3.95 9.13 1.95
CA ALA A 80 5.01 10.14 1.95
C ALA A 80 4.56 11.41 2.66
N ALA A 81 3.32 11.84 2.41
CA ALA A 81 2.78 13.02 3.07
C ALA A 81 2.71 12.83 4.58
N MET A 82 2.34 11.65 5.01
CA MET A 82 2.27 11.37 6.43
C MET A 82 3.63 11.38 7.09
N ARG A 83 4.66 10.93 6.38
CA ARG A 83 6.01 10.99 6.91
C ARG A 83 6.49 12.43 7.05
N GLU A 84 6.09 13.29 6.13
CA GLU A 84 6.49 14.69 6.16
C GLU A 84 5.75 15.49 7.23
N LEU A 85 4.60 15.01 7.65
CA LEU A 85 3.85 15.71 8.68
C LEU A 85 4.56 15.74 10.00
N ASP A 86 5.66 14.97 10.11
CA ASP A 86 6.24 14.88 11.40
C ASP A 86 7.75 14.87 11.47
N PRO A 87 8.32 16.02 11.49
CA PRO A 87 9.73 16.12 11.82
C PRO A 87 10.00 16.10 13.32
N SER A 88 8.98 16.21 14.17
CA SER A 88 9.15 16.27 15.59
C SER A 88 8.20 15.29 16.26
N GLU A 89 8.54 14.92 17.49
CA GLU A 89 7.72 13.98 18.23
C GLU A 89 6.31 14.51 18.45
N VAL A 90 6.21 15.82 18.68
CA VAL A 90 4.89 16.42 18.89
C VAL A 90 4.07 16.35 17.62
N GLY A 91 4.70 16.66 16.50
CA GLY A 91 4.01 16.58 15.21
C GLY A 91 3.56 15.18 14.90
N LEU A 92 4.42 14.19 15.19
CA LEU A 92 4.07 12.80 14.95
C LEU A 92 2.89 12.37 15.79
N ALA A 93 2.95 12.66 17.08
CA ALA A 93 1.88 12.28 17.97
C ALA A 93 0.56 12.88 17.51
N GLN A 94 0.57 14.14 17.12
CA GLN A 94 -0.64 14.82 16.66
C GLN A 94 -1.14 14.20 15.37
N ALA A 95 -0.24 13.92 14.45
CA ALA A 95 -0.63 13.35 13.16
C ALA A 95 -1.23 11.95 13.35
N LEU A 96 -0.62 11.14 14.19
CA LEU A 96 -1.13 9.80 14.46
C LEU A 96 -2.49 9.85 15.14
N GLU A 97 -2.64 10.76 16.07
CA GLU A 97 -3.90 10.91 16.78
C GLU A 97 -5.02 11.30 15.81
N ASN A 98 -4.74 12.27 14.96
CA ASN A 98 -5.72 12.71 13.96
C ASN A 98 -6.08 11.59 12.99
N LEU A 99 -5.08 10.83 12.57
CA LEU A 99 -5.32 9.72 11.66
C LEU A 99 -6.16 8.65 12.32
N ASN A 100 -5.82 8.29 13.55
CA ASN A 100 -6.56 7.27 14.28
C ASN A 100 -8.00 7.68 14.50
N ALA A 101 -8.23 8.96 14.78
CA ALA A 101 -9.59 9.46 14.97
C ALA A 101 -10.39 9.29 13.68
N ARG A 102 -9.79 9.65 12.55
CA ARG A 102 -10.49 9.51 11.26
C ARG A 102 -10.75 8.06 10.91
N LEU A 103 -9.78 7.20 11.14
CA LEU A 103 -9.96 5.78 10.87
C LEU A 103 -11.00 5.17 11.81
N GLY A 104 -10.98 5.57 13.07
CA GLY A 104 -11.97 5.12 14.01
C GLY A 104 -13.37 5.51 13.62
N GLU A 105 -13.54 6.74 13.16
CA GLU A 105 -14.83 7.20 12.68
C GLU A 105 -15.31 6.40 11.49
N ARG A 106 -14.42 6.13 10.56
CA ARG A 106 -14.79 5.33 9.40
C ARG A 106 -15.21 3.93 9.78
N ARG A 107 -14.49 3.32 10.70
CA ARG A 107 -14.82 1.97 11.14
C ARG A 107 -16.17 1.95 11.83
N ARG A 108 -16.42 2.92 12.69
CA ARG A 108 -17.70 2.98 13.38
C ARG A 108 -18.84 3.22 12.40
N ALA A 109 -18.61 4.08 11.43
CA ALA A 109 -19.63 4.33 10.42
C ALA A 109 -19.87 3.11 9.56
N GLY A 110 -18.80 2.36 9.28
CA GLY A 110 -18.92 1.21 8.40
C GLY A 110 -19.27 -0.05 9.12
N ALA A 111 -18.98 -0.16 10.41
CA ALA A 111 -19.15 -1.38 10.95
C ALA A 111 -19.26 -1.46 12.27
N ARG A 112 -18.82 -1.08 12.81
CA ARG A 112 -18.44 -1.47 13.76
C ARG A 112 -18.38 -2.64 14.13
N ALA A 113 -17.91 -3.10 14.07
CA ALA A 113 -17.64 -4.12 14.33
C ALA A 113 -16.50 -4.47 14.84
N PRO A 114 -16.52 -4.07 15.24
CA PRO A 114 -15.67 -4.70 15.55
C PRO A 114 -15.02 -4.93 16.06
N ALA A 115 -14.63 -4.96 16.19
CA ALA A 115 -14.03 -5.54 16.54
C ALA A 115 -13.38 -5.76 16.86
N ALA A 116 -13.15 -5.58 17.10
CA ALA A 116 -12.78 -6.19 17.25
C ALA A 116 -12.14 -6.45 17.47
N ARG A 117 -11.94 -6.30 17.67
CA ARG A 117 -11.79 -6.97 17.85
C ARG A 117 -11.26 -7.52 17.76
N PRO A 118 -10.89 -7.02 17.93
CA PRO A 118 -10.82 -7.77 17.86
C PRO A 118 -10.42 -8.25 17.92
N ARG A 119 -9.98 -8.02 18.02
CA ARG A 119 -10.10 -8.88 18.06
C ARG A 119 -9.87 -9.54 17.98
N PRO A 120 -9.44 -9.08 18.04
CA PRO A 120 -9.62 -9.90 17.99
C PRO A 120 -9.41 -10.39 17.91
N ALA A 121 -9.16 -10.01 17.97
CA ALA A 121 -9.50 -10.81 17.80
C ALA A 121 -9.33 -11.35 17.75
N ARG A 122 -9.11 -11.33 17.82
CA ARG A 122 -9.55 -12.24 17.77
C ARG A 122 -9.71 -12.96 17.76
N PRO A 123 -9.55 -12.50 17.69
CA PRO A 123 -10.15 -13.28 17.71
C PRO A 123 -10.19 -13.90 17.70
N ARG A 124 -10.21 -13.73 17.62
CA ARG A 124 -10.85 -14.50 17.70
C ARG A 124 -10.91 -15.33 17.43
N PRO A 125 -10.91 -14.80 17.27
CA PRO A 125 -11.48 -15.47 17.13
C PRO A 125 -11.59 -15.96 17.21
N SER A 126 -11.68 -15.59 17.17
CA SER A 126 -12.28 -16.10 17.22
C SER A 126 -12.44 -16.21 17.38
N GLU A 127 -12.61 -15.81 17.41
CA GLU A 127 -13.26 -15.89 17.54
C GLU A 127 -13.39 -16.12 17.33
N SER A 128 -13.38 -15.63 17.35
CA SER A 128 -13.92 -15.88 17.15
C SER A 128 -14.03 -16.07 17.21
#